data_44f701eb67599902973c897628571487
#
_entry.id   44f701eb67599902973c897628571487
#
_cell.length_a   1.000
_cell.length_b   1.000
_cell.length_c   1.000
_cell.angle_alpha   90.00
_cell.angle_beta   90.00
_cell.angle_gamma   90.00
#
_symmetry.space_group_name_H-M   'P 1'
#
loop_
_entity.id
_entity.type
_entity.pdbx_description
1 polymer ?
#
loop_
_entity_poly.entity_id
_entity_poly.type
_entity_poly.pdbx_seq_one_letter_code
_entity_poly.pdbx_strand_id
1 'polypeptide(L)'
;DEMLEGASAMDAVTRSNNTNANPAALLALMWHFATDGRGSKDMVVLPYKDRLLLFSRYLQQLVMESIGKELDLDGKTVHQGIAVYGNKGSTDQHAYVQQLRDGVANFFAIFIEVRKGRDGESVEVDHGTYAADYLQGFMRGSRTALYENGRKSITLSIEEVDARTIGALIALFERAVSIYALLVNINAYHQPGVE
;
A
#
# COMPACT_ATOMS: atom_id res chain seq x y z
N ASP A 1 4.53 5.43 -24.25
CA ASP A 1 3.45 4.90 -23.40
C ASP A 1 3.63 5.43 -21.99
N GLU A 2 2.72 6.28 -21.54
CA GLU A 2 2.79 7.01 -20.27
C GLU A 2 2.93 6.10 -19.05
N MET A 3 2.29 4.94 -19.07
CA MET A 3 2.39 3.97 -17.97
C MET A 3 3.83 3.42 -17.84
N LEU A 4 4.45 3.04 -18.94
CA LEU A 4 5.85 2.59 -18.96
C LEU A 4 6.83 3.72 -18.60
N GLU A 5 6.53 4.95 -18.99
CA GLU A 5 7.32 6.12 -18.59
C GLU A 5 7.28 6.34 -17.06
N GLY A 6 6.09 6.20 -16.46
CA GLY A 6 5.93 6.27 -15.01
C GLY A 6 6.71 5.16 -14.28
N ALA A 7 6.60 3.93 -14.77
CA ALA A 7 7.34 2.80 -14.23
C ALA A 7 8.87 3.00 -14.36
N SER A 8 9.35 3.47 -15.51
CA SER A 8 10.76 3.77 -15.76
C SER A 8 11.30 4.88 -14.85
N ALA A 9 10.50 5.93 -14.63
CA ALA A 9 10.86 7.00 -13.70
C ALA A 9 11.01 6.49 -12.27
N MET A 10 10.08 5.66 -11.81
CA MET A 10 10.16 5.04 -10.47
C MET A 10 11.34 4.05 -10.38
N ASP A 11 11.58 3.24 -11.42
CA ASP A 11 12.75 2.36 -11.49
C ASP A 11 14.06 3.15 -11.31
N ALA A 12 14.20 4.30 -11.98
CA ALA A 12 15.38 5.15 -11.85
C ALA A 12 15.59 5.64 -10.41
N VAL A 13 14.55 6.10 -9.75
CA VAL A 13 14.62 6.58 -8.35
C VAL A 13 14.93 5.44 -7.38
N THR A 14 14.34 4.28 -7.59
CA THR A 14 14.52 3.11 -6.71
C THR A 14 15.84 2.36 -6.90
N ARG A 15 16.72 2.80 -7.81
CA ARG A 15 18.11 2.34 -7.94
C ARG A 15 19.06 3.00 -6.95
N SER A 16 18.60 4.03 -6.23
CA SER A 16 19.44 4.73 -5.25
C SER A 16 19.86 3.81 -4.10
N ASN A 17 21.15 3.82 -3.77
CA ASN A 17 21.69 3.15 -2.58
C ASN A 17 21.45 3.95 -1.29
N ASN A 18 20.98 5.19 -1.39
CA ASN A 18 20.58 5.98 -0.24
C ASN A 18 19.14 5.63 0.12
N THR A 19 18.95 4.94 1.22
CA THR A 19 17.65 4.49 1.71
C THR A 19 16.64 5.64 1.84
N ASN A 20 17.06 6.79 2.33
CA ASN A 20 16.18 7.95 2.48
C ASN A 20 15.73 8.56 1.14
N ALA A 21 16.44 8.29 0.06
CA ALA A 21 16.11 8.72 -1.29
C ALA A 21 15.49 7.60 -2.14
N ASN A 22 15.28 6.42 -1.55
CA ASN A 22 14.71 5.25 -2.23
C ASN A 22 13.34 4.91 -1.63
N PRO A 23 12.24 5.30 -2.28
CA PRO A 23 10.89 5.09 -1.73
C PRO A 23 10.53 3.61 -1.60
N ALA A 24 11.04 2.72 -2.45
CA ALA A 24 10.80 1.29 -2.34
C ALA A 24 11.54 0.67 -1.14
N ALA A 25 12.76 1.11 -0.87
CA ALA A 25 13.50 0.69 0.32
C ALA A 25 12.84 1.18 1.61
N LEU A 26 12.38 2.44 1.63
CA LEU A 26 11.61 2.97 2.76
C LEU A 26 10.33 2.17 2.99
N LEU A 27 9.58 1.87 1.94
CA LEU A 27 8.34 1.11 2.02
C LEU A 27 8.60 -0.31 2.54
N ALA A 28 9.59 -1.01 2.02
CA ALA A 28 9.99 -2.34 2.49
C ALA A 28 10.42 -2.35 3.97
N LEU A 29 11.20 -1.35 4.40
CA LEU A 29 11.60 -1.20 5.80
C LEU A 29 10.40 -0.90 6.71
N MET A 30 9.46 -0.09 6.27
CA MET A 30 8.22 0.17 7.01
C MET A 30 7.38 -1.10 7.16
N TRP A 31 7.27 -1.94 6.12
CA TRP A 31 6.61 -3.24 6.22
C TRP A 31 7.34 -4.17 7.20
N HIS A 32 8.65 -4.26 7.09
CA HIS A 32 9.47 -5.05 8.02
C HIS A 32 9.25 -4.62 9.47
N PHE A 33 9.29 -3.32 9.73
CA PHE A 33 9.00 -2.76 11.06
C PHE A 33 7.55 -3.01 11.51
N ALA A 34 6.57 -2.90 10.60
CA ALA A 34 5.16 -3.09 10.94
C ALA A 34 4.85 -4.56 11.28
N THR A 35 5.49 -5.51 10.59
CA THR A 35 5.25 -6.96 10.70
C THR A 35 6.29 -7.70 11.54
N ASP A 36 7.18 -6.97 12.21
CA ASP A 36 8.29 -7.52 13.00
C ASP A 36 9.21 -8.48 12.17
N GLY A 37 9.26 -8.27 10.85
CA GLY A 37 9.99 -9.12 9.90
C GLY A 37 9.47 -10.54 9.78
N ARG A 38 8.27 -10.83 10.29
CA ARG A 38 7.69 -12.19 10.37
C ARG A 38 6.32 -12.31 9.69
N GLY A 39 5.86 -11.29 8.99
CA GLY A 39 4.51 -11.29 8.44
C GLY A 39 3.40 -11.35 9.52
N SER A 40 3.68 -10.87 10.73
CA SER A 40 2.78 -10.98 11.89
C SER A 40 1.52 -10.13 11.79
N LYS A 41 1.42 -9.29 10.75
CA LYS A 41 0.29 -8.38 10.53
C LYS A 41 -0.11 -8.32 9.08
N ASP A 42 -1.40 -8.16 8.86
CA ASP A 42 -2.00 -7.96 7.55
C ASP A 42 -1.75 -6.53 7.03
N MET A 43 -1.72 -6.38 5.73
CA MET A 43 -1.65 -5.08 5.04
C MET A 43 -3.06 -4.68 4.60
N VAL A 44 -3.57 -3.58 5.15
CA VAL A 44 -4.86 -3.02 4.75
C VAL A 44 -4.64 -1.84 3.83
N VAL A 45 -5.08 -1.93 2.58
CA VAL A 45 -4.87 -0.89 1.56
C VAL A 45 -6.13 -0.05 1.43
N LEU A 46 -6.01 1.24 1.73
CA LEU A 46 -7.10 2.21 1.79
C LEU A 46 -6.87 3.37 0.79
N PRO A 47 -7.14 3.16 -0.51
CA PRO A 47 -7.06 4.23 -1.49
C PRO A 47 -8.29 5.14 -1.41
N TYR A 48 -8.09 6.43 -1.38
CA TYR A 48 -9.18 7.43 -1.37
C TYR A 48 -9.46 7.97 -2.77
N LYS A 49 -9.73 7.07 -3.70
CA LYS A 49 -10.12 7.37 -5.09
C LYS A 49 -10.75 6.15 -5.76
N ASP A 50 -11.90 6.32 -6.38
CA ASP A 50 -12.63 5.21 -7.04
C ASP A 50 -11.81 4.49 -8.11
N ARG A 51 -11.01 5.23 -8.89
CA ARG A 51 -10.12 4.65 -9.91
C ARG A 51 -9.08 3.69 -9.35
N LEU A 52 -8.83 3.70 -8.04
CA LEU A 52 -7.89 2.80 -7.36
C LEU A 52 -8.60 1.63 -6.65
N LEU A 53 -9.90 1.43 -6.85
CA LEU A 53 -10.67 0.35 -6.19
C LEU A 53 -10.03 -1.03 -6.36
N LEU A 54 -9.51 -1.34 -7.54
CA LEU A 54 -8.89 -2.63 -7.84
C LEU A 54 -7.40 -2.71 -7.45
N PHE A 55 -6.82 -1.62 -6.99
CA PHE A 55 -5.39 -1.60 -6.67
C PHE A 55 -5.04 -2.50 -5.48
N SER A 56 -5.92 -2.61 -4.49
CA SER A 56 -5.75 -3.55 -3.38
C SER A 56 -5.73 -5.02 -3.85
N ARG A 57 -6.52 -5.37 -4.87
CA ARG A 57 -6.54 -6.71 -5.45
C ARG A 57 -5.26 -7.02 -6.25
N TYR A 58 -4.74 -6.04 -6.97
CA TYR A 58 -3.43 -6.15 -7.60
C TYR A 58 -2.34 -6.40 -6.54
N LEU A 59 -2.33 -5.62 -5.47
CA LEU A 59 -1.37 -5.80 -4.38
C LEU A 59 -1.58 -7.11 -3.63
N GLN A 60 -2.80 -7.61 -3.50
CA GLN A 60 -3.09 -8.92 -2.95
C GLN A 60 -2.33 -10.00 -3.72
N GLN A 61 -2.43 -10.00 -5.04
CA GLN A 61 -1.67 -10.94 -5.87
C GLN A 61 -0.16 -10.69 -5.74
N LEU A 62 0.31 -9.48 -6.02
CA LEU A 62 1.74 -9.17 -6.02
C LEU A 62 2.42 -9.55 -4.70
N VAL A 63 1.86 -9.14 -3.57
CA VAL A 63 2.49 -9.32 -2.26
C VAL A 63 2.35 -10.77 -1.78
N MET A 64 1.14 -11.32 -1.79
CA MET A 64 0.90 -12.65 -1.22
C MET A 64 1.59 -13.75 -2.02
N GLU A 65 1.56 -13.66 -3.34
CA GLU A 65 2.20 -14.64 -4.22
C GLU A 65 3.73 -14.56 -4.16
N SER A 66 4.27 -13.34 -4.10
CA SER A 66 5.72 -13.14 -4.08
C SER A 66 6.38 -13.47 -2.75
N ILE A 67 5.76 -13.12 -1.62
CA ILE A 67 6.38 -13.25 -0.29
C ILE A 67 5.78 -14.34 0.59
N GLY A 68 4.71 -15.02 0.17
CA GLY A 68 4.19 -16.22 0.82
C GLY A 68 5.14 -17.40 0.62
N LYS A 69 6.04 -17.66 1.58
CA LYS A 69 7.09 -18.69 1.47
C LYS A 69 7.19 -19.52 2.74
N GLU A 70 7.22 -20.83 2.58
CA GLU A 70 7.48 -21.75 3.69
C GLU A 70 8.95 -21.71 4.12
N LEU A 71 9.86 -21.73 3.14
CA LEU A 71 11.30 -21.80 3.38
C LEU A 71 12.00 -20.48 3.02
N ASP A 72 13.06 -20.17 3.76
CA ASP A 72 14.01 -19.13 3.38
C ASP A 72 15.06 -19.64 2.37
N LEU A 73 15.99 -18.78 1.96
CA LEU A 73 17.05 -19.12 1.02
C LEU A 73 18.05 -20.17 1.58
N ASP A 74 18.11 -20.34 2.88
CA ASP A 74 18.96 -21.32 3.56
C ASP A 74 18.21 -22.65 3.81
N GLY A 75 16.97 -22.78 3.36
CA GLY A 75 16.13 -23.97 3.52
C GLY A 75 15.50 -24.09 4.92
N LYS A 76 15.52 -23.04 5.72
CA LYS A 76 14.91 -23.02 7.04
C LYS A 76 13.42 -22.69 6.92
N THR A 77 12.57 -23.40 7.64
CA THR A 77 11.13 -23.13 7.74
C THR A 77 10.89 -21.79 8.45
N VAL A 78 10.28 -20.84 7.75
CA VAL A 78 10.02 -19.46 8.21
C VAL A 78 8.55 -19.06 8.13
N HIS A 79 7.76 -19.65 7.21
CA HIS A 79 6.37 -19.31 6.97
C HIS A 79 6.15 -17.80 6.81
N GLN A 80 6.88 -17.19 5.90
CA GLN A 80 6.74 -15.76 5.57
C GLN A 80 5.48 -15.48 4.77
N GLY A 81 4.97 -14.28 4.89
CA GLY A 81 3.84 -13.77 4.12
C GLY A 81 3.23 -12.54 4.77
N ILE A 82 2.50 -11.76 4.00
CA ILE A 82 1.66 -10.65 4.47
C ILE A 82 0.33 -10.79 3.74
N ALA A 83 -0.75 -11.05 4.46
CA ALA A 83 -2.09 -11.01 3.86
C ALA A 83 -2.45 -9.58 3.48
N VAL A 84 -3.08 -9.41 2.33
CA VAL A 84 -3.45 -8.09 1.80
C VAL A 84 -4.94 -8.05 1.53
N TYR A 85 -5.61 -7.02 2.02
CA TYR A 85 -6.99 -6.72 1.70
C TYR A 85 -7.25 -5.21 1.70
N GLY A 86 -8.41 -4.81 1.22
CA GLY A 86 -8.86 -3.44 1.16
C GLY A 86 -9.72 -3.22 -0.07
N ASN A 87 -10.48 -2.15 -0.08
CA ASN A 87 -11.28 -1.74 -1.23
C ASN A 87 -11.01 -0.28 -1.56
N LYS A 88 -11.76 0.65 -0.96
CA LYS A 88 -11.54 2.09 -1.11
C LYS A 88 -12.02 2.86 0.12
N GLY A 89 -11.36 3.95 0.39
CA GLY A 89 -11.77 4.90 1.42
C GLY A 89 -13.17 5.46 1.18
N SER A 90 -13.80 5.93 2.23
CA SER A 90 -15.20 6.24 2.46
C SER A 90 -16.13 5.02 2.53
N THR A 91 -16.15 4.12 1.56
CA THR A 91 -16.96 2.89 1.60
C THR A 91 -16.50 1.95 2.72
N ASP A 92 -15.20 1.78 2.87
CA ASP A 92 -14.60 0.88 3.88
C ASP A 92 -14.87 1.32 5.32
N GLN A 93 -15.19 2.59 5.55
CA GLN A 93 -15.60 3.11 6.86
C GLN A 93 -16.87 2.43 7.38
N HIS A 94 -17.74 1.99 6.49
CA HIS A 94 -18.97 1.27 6.81
C HIS A 94 -18.86 -0.26 6.64
N ALA A 95 -17.65 -0.77 6.33
CA ALA A 95 -17.39 -2.19 6.18
C ALA A 95 -16.57 -2.75 7.35
N TYR A 96 -15.36 -2.28 7.55
CA TYR A 96 -14.44 -2.88 8.53
C TYR A 96 -13.58 -1.88 9.33
N VAL A 97 -13.69 -0.56 9.10
CA VAL A 97 -12.88 0.41 9.85
C VAL A 97 -13.19 0.38 11.35
N GLN A 98 -14.43 0.03 11.75
CA GLN A 98 -14.77 -0.23 13.14
C GLN A 98 -13.82 -1.27 13.77
N GLN A 99 -13.62 -2.42 13.10
CA GLN A 99 -12.71 -3.45 13.58
C GLN A 99 -11.25 -3.00 13.57
N LEU A 100 -10.83 -2.25 12.55
CA LEU A 100 -9.47 -1.73 12.47
C LEU A 100 -9.16 -0.82 13.65
N ARG A 101 -10.12 0.01 14.03
CA ARG A 101 -9.97 0.94 15.16
C ARG A 101 -10.00 0.23 16.49
N ASP A 102 -11.05 -0.52 16.77
CA ASP A 102 -11.39 -1.03 18.11
C ASP A 102 -11.11 -2.52 18.30
N GLY A 103 -10.91 -3.28 17.22
CA GLY A 103 -10.67 -4.71 17.25
C GLY A 103 -9.20 -5.11 17.43
N VAL A 104 -8.88 -6.32 16.99
CA VAL A 104 -7.53 -6.90 17.10
C VAL A 104 -6.51 -6.10 16.28
N ALA A 105 -5.37 -5.75 16.89
CA ALA A 105 -4.30 -4.98 16.25
C ALA A 105 -3.36 -5.88 15.40
N ASN A 106 -3.93 -6.69 14.51
CA ASN A 106 -3.21 -7.65 13.64
C ASN A 106 -2.93 -7.10 12.24
N PHE A 107 -2.90 -5.79 12.06
CA PHE A 107 -2.71 -5.15 10.76
C PHE A 107 -1.85 -3.89 10.85
N PHE A 108 -1.44 -3.40 9.70
CA PHE A 108 -1.01 -2.03 9.45
C PHE A 108 -1.73 -1.49 8.21
N ALA A 109 -1.98 -0.18 8.16
CA ALA A 109 -2.72 0.43 7.06
C ALA A 109 -1.80 1.13 6.06
N ILE A 110 -2.12 1.03 4.77
CA ILE A 110 -1.55 1.86 3.70
C ILE A 110 -2.65 2.76 3.17
N PHE A 111 -2.59 4.04 3.51
CA PHE A 111 -3.44 5.07 2.91
C PHE A 111 -2.84 5.52 1.58
N ILE A 112 -3.66 5.61 0.53
CA ILE A 112 -3.28 6.27 -0.72
C ILE A 112 -4.09 7.54 -0.85
N GLU A 113 -3.43 8.66 -0.59
CA GLU A 113 -3.97 10.00 -0.73
C GLU A 113 -3.84 10.46 -2.18
N VAL A 114 -4.93 10.94 -2.77
CA VAL A 114 -4.93 11.55 -4.10
C VAL A 114 -5.29 13.01 -3.96
N ARG A 115 -4.36 13.91 -4.30
CA ARG A 115 -4.52 15.35 -4.07
C ARG A 115 -5.50 16.01 -5.02
N LYS A 116 -5.48 15.62 -6.30
CA LYS A 116 -6.39 16.13 -7.30
C LYS A 116 -7.74 15.42 -7.24
N GLY A 117 -8.79 16.17 -6.97
CA GLY A 117 -10.14 15.65 -6.77
C GLY A 117 -10.69 14.96 -8.00
N ARG A 118 -10.90 15.68 -9.09
CA ARG A 118 -11.42 15.19 -10.36
C ARG A 118 -10.99 16.08 -11.53
N ASP A 119 -11.12 15.56 -12.73
CA ASP A 119 -11.02 16.37 -13.94
C ASP A 119 -12.36 17.10 -14.16
N GLY A 120 -12.29 18.38 -14.54
CA GLY A 120 -13.44 19.24 -14.73
C GLY A 120 -13.92 19.94 -13.45
N GLU A 121 -15.17 20.43 -13.46
CA GLU A 121 -15.72 21.18 -12.33
C GLU A 121 -15.87 20.31 -11.08
N SER A 122 -15.50 20.88 -9.94
CA SER A 122 -15.71 20.25 -8.64
C SER A 122 -17.19 20.23 -8.27
N VAL A 123 -17.65 19.17 -7.64
CA VAL A 123 -19.02 19.07 -7.14
C VAL A 123 -19.08 19.73 -5.78
N GLU A 124 -19.76 20.87 -5.69
CA GLU A 124 -20.06 21.52 -4.43
C GLU A 124 -21.18 20.74 -3.71
N VAL A 125 -20.94 20.40 -2.45
CA VAL A 125 -21.87 19.62 -1.60
C VAL A 125 -22.54 20.55 -0.60
N ASP A 126 -21.75 21.40 0.07
CA ASP A 126 -22.18 22.45 0.93
C ASP A 126 -21.54 23.77 0.51
N HIS A 127 -22.08 24.90 0.93
CA HIS A 127 -21.56 26.21 0.56
C HIS A 127 -20.06 26.35 0.80
N GLY A 128 -19.29 26.43 -0.30
CA GLY A 128 -17.83 26.52 -0.29
C GLY A 128 -17.10 25.20 0.04
N THR A 129 -17.80 24.07 0.11
CA THR A 129 -17.22 22.75 0.42
C THR A 129 -17.53 21.75 -0.69
N TYR A 130 -16.50 21.13 -1.22
CA TYR A 130 -16.56 20.25 -2.37
C TYR A 130 -16.50 18.76 -1.96
N ALA A 131 -16.99 17.88 -2.81
CA ALA A 131 -16.95 16.44 -2.59
C ALA A 131 -15.52 15.90 -2.35
N ALA A 132 -14.51 16.54 -2.97
CA ALA A 132 -13.12 16.20 -2.73
C ALA A 132 -12.66 16.54 -1.30
N ASP A 133 -13.17 17.62 -0.69
CA ASP A 133 -12.85 18.02 0.67
C ASP A 133 -13.40 17.02 1.69
N TYR A 134 -14.61 16.52 1.44
CA TYR A 134 -15.18 15.44 2.25
C TYR A 134 -14.35 14.16 2.18
N LEU A 135 -13.92 13.77 0.98
CA LEU A 135 -13.09 12.58 0.81
C LEU A 135 -11.74 12.72 1.53
N GLN A 136 -11.11 13.87 1.46
CA GLN A 136 -9.90 14.17 2.21
C GLN A 136 -10.15 14.20 3.73
N GLY A 137 -11.28 14.74 4.15
CA GLY A 137 -11.72 14.73 5.55
C GLY A 137 -11.89 13.31 6.09
N PHE A 138 -12.54 12.43 5.34
CA PHE A 138 -12.68 11.00 5.68
C PHE A 138 -11.32 10.31 5.80
N MET A 139 -10.40 10.53 4.87
CA MET A 139 -9.06 9.96 4.93
C MET A 139 -8.31 10.42 6.18
N ARG A 140 -8.27 11.72 6.43
CA ARG A 140 -7.57 12.31 7.57
C ARG A 140 -8.18 11.85 8.89
N GLY A 141 -9.50 11.85 9.00
CA GLY A 141 -10.24 11.37 10.17
C GLY A 141 -9.94 9.90 10.48
N SER A 142 -10.01 9.03 9.47
CA SER A 142 -9.68 7.60 9.64
C SER A 142 -8.23 7.40 10.07
N ARG A 143 -7.28 8.10 9.43
CA ARG A 143 -5.86 8.01 9.79
C ARG A 143 -5.60 8.47 11.22
N THR A 144 -6.20 9.59 11.64
CA THR A 144 -6.07 10.12 13.00
C THR A 144 -6.67 9.15 14.01
N ALA A 145 -7.88 8.63 13.78
CA ALA A 145 -8.53 7.67 14.64
C ALA A 145 -7.74 6.37 14.81
N LEU A 146 -7.10 5.87 13.75
CA LEU A 146 -6.21 4.72 13.83
C LEU A 146 -4.94 5.04 14.62
N TYR A 147 -4.33 6.20 14.39
CA TYR A 147 -3.14 6.64 15.12
C TYR A 147 -3.39 6.77 16.62
N GLU A 148 -4.50 7.40 17.02
CA GLU A 148 -4.90 7.57 18.42
C GLU A 148 -5.11 6.23 19.14
N ASN A 149 -5.47 5.17 18.41
CA ASN A 149 -5.58 3.81 18.93
C ASN A 149 -4.29 2.97 18.73
N GLY A 150 -3.15 3.61 18.48
CA GLY A 150 -1.85 2.93 18.35
C GLY A 150 -1.71 2.04 17.11
N ARG A 151 -2.55 2.26 16.07
CA ARG A 151 -2.48 1.50 14.82
C ARG A 151 -1.41 2.10 13.91
N LYS A 152 -0.50 1.27 13.42
CA LYS A 152 0.55 1.69 12.48
C LYS A 152 -0.05 1.98 11.11
N SER A 153 0.34 3.06 10.46
CA SER A 153 -0.05 3.37 9.10
C SER A 153 1.06 4.04 8.30
N ILE A 154 0.99 3.88 6.98
CA ILE A 154 1.84 4.51 5.98
C ILE A 154 0.91 5.32 5.07
N THR A 155 1.31 6.51 4.66
CA THR A 155 0.56 7.31 3.69
C THR A 155 1.41 7.50 2.44
N LEU A 156 0.88 7.10 1.29
CA LEU A 156 1.41 7.39 -0.03
C LEU A 156 0.58 8.53 -0.61
N SER A 157 1.20 9.68 -0.84
CA SER A 157 0.52 10.83 -1.47
C SER A 157 0.90 10.90 -2.94
N ILE A 158 -0.10 10.89 -3.80
CA ILE A 158 0.03 11.07 -5.25
C ILE A 158 -0.76 12.29 -5.69
N GLU A 159 -0.33 12.93 -6.76
CA GLU A 159 -1.03 14.12 -7.26
C GLU A 159 -2.36 13.75 -7.90
N GLU A 160 -2.34 12.85 -8.86
CA GLU A 160 -3.54 12.39 -9.57
C GLU A 160 -3.44 10.91 -9.97
N VAL A 161 -4.56 10.33 -10.43
CA VAL A 161 -4.62 8.96 -10.94
C VAL A 161 -4.68 9.00 -12.45
N ASP A 162 -3.50 8.85 -13.07
CA ASP A 162 -3.31 8.73 -14.51
C ASP A 162 -2.46 7.49 -14.84
N ALA A 163 -2.22 7.23 -16.12
CA ALA A 163 -1.45 6.08 -16.56
C ALA A 163 0.00 6.13 -16.03
N ARG A 164 0.62 7.31 -16.01
CA ARG A 164 1.98 7.52 -15.52
C ARG A 164 2.11 7.23 -14.03
N THR A 165 1.17 7.73 -13.23
CA THR A 165 1.14 7.49 -11.77
C THR A 165 0.89 6.02 -11.45
N ILE A 166 -0.01 5.34 -12.19
CA ILE A 166 -0.25 3.91 -12.01
C ILE A 166 1.02 3.11 -12.33
N GLY A 167 1.72 3.41 -13.43
CA GLY A 167 2.99 2.76 -13.75
C GLY A 167 4.05 2.96 -12.66
N ALA A 168 4.14 4.17 -12.10
CA ALA A 168 5.04 4.47 -11.00
C ALA A 168 4.68 3.70 -9.72
N LEU A 169 3.39 3.60 -9.37
CA LEU A 169 2.93 2.82 -8.21
C LEU A 169 3.23 1.33 -8.37
N ILE A 170 2.96 0.76 -9.55
CA ILE A 170 3.28 -0.65 -9.84
C ILE A 170 4.76 -0.91 -9.62
N ALA A 171 5.64 -0.13 -10.25
CA ALA A 171 7.09 -0.30 -10.11
C ALA A 171 7.57 -0.09 -8.66
N LEU A 172 6.98 0.86 -7.93
CA LEU A 172 7.26 1.08 -6.50
C LEU A 172 7.01 -0.19 -5.68
N PHE A 173 5.82 -0.79 -5.83
CA PHE A 173 5.45 -1.95 -5.04
C PHE A 173 6.21 -3.21 -5.45
N GLU A 174 6.48 -3.43 -6.74
CA GLU A 174 7.32 -4.54 -7.22
C GLU A 174 8.74 -4.46 -6.64
N ARG A 175 9.32 -3.27 -6.62
CA ARG A 175 10.63 -3.04 -5.98
C ARG A 175 10.58 -3.20 -4.46
N ALA A 176 9.53 -2.73 -3.81
CA ALA A 176 9.37 -2.89 -2.36
C ALA A 176 9.23 -4.36 -1.96
N VAL A 177 8.47 -5.15 -2.72
CA VAL A 177 8.35 -6.61 -2.54
C VAL A 177 9.70 -7.30 -2.68
N SER A 178 10.47 -6.96 -3.72
CA SER A 178 11.80 -7.52 -3.94
C SER A 178 12.76 -7.19 -2.80
N ILE A 179 12.76 -5.94 -2.33
CA ILE A 179 13.62 -5.50 -1.21
C ILE A 179 13.17 -6.15 0.11
N TYR A 180 11.86 -6.23 0.35
CA TYR A 180 11.34 -6.91 1.54
C TYR A 180 11.76 -8.39 1.58
N ALA A 181 11.65 -9.08 0.44
CA ALA A 181 12.08 -10.48 0.35
C ALA A 181 13.57 -10.66 0.71
N LEU A 182 14.44 -9.74 0.25
CA LEU A 182 15.86 -9.73 0.65
C LEU A 182 16.04 -9.51 2.15
N LEU A 183 15.26 -8.60 2.76
CA LEU A 183 15.35 -8.31 4.20
C LEU A 183 14.96 -9.52 5.07
N VAL A 184 14.06 -10.37 4.60
CA VAL A 184 13.60 -11.56 5.32
C VAL A 184 14.16 -12.87 4.77
N ASN A 185 15.18 -12.77 3.91
CA ASN A 185 15.94 -13.91 3.34
C ASN A 185 15.09 -14.91 2.54
N ILE A 186 14.14 -14.45 1.74
CA ILE A 186 13.30 -15.31 0.88
C ILE A 186 13.46 -14.98 -0.60
N ASN A 187 13.09 -15.92 -1.49
CA ASN A 187 13.02 -15.70 -2.92
C ASN A 187 11.61 -15.26 -3.34
N ALA A 188 11.46 -14.01 -3.80
CA ALA A 188 10.17 -13.48 -4.28
C ALA A 188 9.79 -13.98 -5.68
N TYR A 189 10.71 -14.61 -6.43
CA TYR A 189 10.57 -14.84 -7.87
C TYR A 189 10.19 -16.27 -8.25
N HIS A 190 10.00 -17.17 -7.30
CA HIS A 190 9.51 -18.53 -7.53
C HIS A 190 8.24 -18.81 -6.73
N GLN A 191 7.49 -19.82 -7.12
CA GLN A 191 6.20 -20.16 -6.54
C GLN A 191 6.11 -21.65 -6.18
N PRO A 192 6.93 -22.15 -5.24
CA PRO A 192 6.99 -23.60 -4.93
C PRO A 192 5.69 -24.15 -4.35
N GLY A 193 4.79 -23.32 -3.87
CA GLY A 193 3.48 -23.73 -3.35
C GLY A 193 2.41 -23.97 -4.43
N VAL A 194 2.73 -23.70 -5.71
CA VAL A 194 1.81 -23.81 -6.86
C VAL A 194 2.31 -24.79 -7.92
N GLU A 195 3.59 -25.21 -7.83
CA GLU A 195 4.25 -26.16 -8.74
C GLU A 195 3.90 -27.62 -8.42
#